data_4ff26807b3181768aa9cbf8e2f35a86c
#
_entry.id   4ff26807b3181768aa9cbf8e2f35a86c
#
_cell.length_a   1.000
_cell.length_b   1.000
_cell.length_c   1.000
_cell.angle_alpha   90.00
_cell.angle_beta   90.00
_cell.angle_gamma   90.00
#
_symmetry.space_group_name_H-M   'P 1'
#
loop_
_entity.id
_entity.type
_entity.pdbx_description
1 polymer ?
#
loop_
_entity_poly.entity_id
_entity_poly.type
_entity_poly.pdbx_seq_one_letter_code
_entity_poly.pdbx_strand_id
1 'polypeptide(L)'
;MQHFYDGQIRRYTTQMMRILSNFPVIDGDGQTKEVPVMYGDLTRQVANIIRENSENKLPSAPRISVYITGLELDKDRLTDATYTRKTNIRERAYDEVNKEYINQEGKAYTVERLIPTPYLMRCNADIWASNTDQKLQLLEQIL
;
A
#
# COMPACT_ATOMS: atom_id res chain seq x y z
N MET A 1 8.17 26.27 -6.99
CA MET A 1 7.73 24.85 -7.19
C MET A 1 6.66 24.58 -6.15
N GLN A 2 5.46 24.17 -6.56
CA GLN A 2 4.35 23.93 -5.63
C GLN A 2 4.54 22.55 -5.00
N HIS A 3 4.39 22.46 -3.67
CA HIS A 3 4.49 21.18 -2.96
C HIS A 3 3.27 20.31 -3.32
N PHE A 4 3.51 19.12 -3.85
CA PHE A 4 2.48 18.16 -4.16
C PHE A 4 2.76 16.83 -3.45
N TYR A 5 1.83 16.40 -2.62
CA TYR A 5 1.91 15.13 -1.90
C TYR A 5 0.51 14.55 -1.70
N ASP A 6 0.20 13.47 -2.41
CA ASP A 6 -1.08 12.76 -2.33
C ASP A 6 -1.05 11.48 -1.48
N GLY A 7 0.13 11.11 -1.00
CA GLY A 7 0.32 9.95 -0.14
C GLY A 7 0.14 8.57 -0.81
N GLN A 8 0.25 8.47 -2.13
CA GLN A 8 0.03 7.21 -2.85
C GLN A 8 0.95 6.09 -2.37
N ILE A 9 2.25 6.35 -2.27
CA ILE A 9 3.21 5.35 -1.80
C ILE A 9 2.85 4.86 -0.39
N ARG A 10 2.46 5.78 0.49
CA ARG A 10 2.00 5.44 1.83
C ARG A 10 0.76 4.55 1.82
N ARG A 11 -0.21 4.83 0.93
CA ARG A 11 -1.43 4.01 0.79
C ARG A 11 -1.09 2.59 0.33
N TYR A 12 -0.23 2.45 -0.68
CA TYR A 12 0.17 1.13 -1.18
C TYR A 12 0.94 0.33 -0.13
N THR A 13 1.87 0.97 0.59
CA THR A 13 2.59 0.33 1.68
C THR A 13 1.63 -0.11 2.80
N THR A 14 0.66 0.74 3.16
CA THR A 14 -0.34 0.39 4.16
C THR A 14 -1.24 -0.77 3.69
N GLN A 15 -1.61 -0.80 2.42
CA GLN A 15 -2.36 -1.93 1.85
C GLN A 15 -1.57 -3.23 1.90
N MET A 16 -0.28 -3.18 1.54
CA MET A 16 0.61 -4.35 1.65
C MET A 16 0.69 -4.86 3.09
N MET A 17 0.86 -3.95 4.06
CA MET A 17 0.87 -4.32 5.48
C MET A 17 -0.46 -4.94 5.92
N ARG A 18 -1.59 -4.45 5.41
CA ARG A 18 -2.91 -5.04 5.71
C ARG A 18 -3.09 -6.43 5.14
N ILE A 19 -2.57 -6.70 3.94
CA ILE A 19 -2.61 -8.04 3.34
C ILE A 19 -1.81 -9.03 4.20
N LEU A 20 -0.68 -8.58 4.75
CA LEU A 20 0.20 -9.40 5.59
C LEU A 20 -0.22 -9.43 7.07
N SER A 21 -1.21 -8.65 7.45
CA SER A 21 -1.74 -8.63 8.82
C SER A 21 -2.72 -9.79 9.06
N ASN A 22 -2.92 -10.12 10.33
CA ASN A 22 -3.87 -11.14 10.79
C ASN A 22 -3.51 -12.60 10.46
N PHE A 23 -2.24 -12.89 10.18
CA PHE A 23 -1.79 -14.28 10.15
C PHE A 23 -1.51 -14.76 11.58
N PRO A 24 -2.23 -15.79 12.05
CA PRO A 24 -2.00 -16.37 13.35
C PRO A 24 -0.87 -17.40 13.32
N VAL A 25 -0.12 -17.51 14.39
CA VAL A 25 0.80 -18.62 14.64
C VAL A 25 0.44 -19.34 15.94
N ILE A 26 0.68 -20.62 15.97
CA ILE A 26 0.54 -21.46 17.16
C ILE A 26 1.90 -21.50 17.85
N ASP A 27 1.93 -21.07 19.11
CA ASP A 27 3.12 -21.14 19.95
C ASP A 27 3.33 -22.56 20.50
N GLY A 28 4.52 -22.85 21.02
CA GLY A 28 4.84 -24.15 21.65
C GLY A 28 3.87 -24.57 22.77
N ASP A 29 3.20 -23.61 23.37
CA ASP A 29 2.17 -23.84 24.40
C ASP A 29 0.76 -24.08 23.81
N GLY A 30 0.63 -24.21 22.49
CA GLY A 30 -0.65 -24.40 21.80
C GLY A 30 -1.55 -23.16 21.73
N GLN A 31 -1.03 -22.00 22.13
CA GLN A 31 -1.79 -20.75 22.06
C GLN A 31 -1.62 -20.09 20.68
N THR A 32 -2.73 -19.60 20.15
CA THR A 32 -2.74 -18.83 18.91
C THR A 32 -2.40 -17.37 19.21
N LYS A 33 -1.39 -16.84 18.51
CA LYS A 33 -0.98 -15.43 18.60
C LYS A 33 -1.07 -14.78 17.23
N GLU A 34 -1.64 -13.59 17.16
CA GLU A 34 -1.59 -12.76 15.94
C GLU A 34 -0.20 -12.15 15.77
N VAL A 35 0.29 -12.16 14.54
CA VAL A 35 1.61 -11.65 14.20
C VAL A 35 1.53 -10.17 13.80
N PRO A 36 2.18 -9.27 14.54
CA PRO A 36 2.18 -7.85 14.20
C PRO A 36 3.00 -7.58 12.95
N VAL A 37 2.47 -6.68 12.09
CA VAL A 37 3.16 -6.20 10.89
C VAL A 37 3.66 -4.78 11.13
N MET A 38 4.94 -4.54 10.88
CA MET A 38 5.59 -3.25 11.10
C MET A 38 6.26 -2.76 9.81
N TYR A 39 6.30 -1.44 9.63
CA TYR A 39 7.08 -0.84 8.55
C TYR A 39 8.50 -0.55 9.01
N GLY A 40 9.49 -1.04 8.28
CA GLY A 40 10.90 -0.75 8.50
C GLY A 40 11.81 -1.90 8.07
N ASP A 41 13.01 -1.53 7.66
CA ASP A 41 14.08 -2.45 7.30
C ASP A 41 14.72 -3.13 8.53
N LEU A 42 15.64 -4.05 8.27
CA LEU A 42 16.41 -4.76 9.29
C LEU A 42 17.05 -3.82 10.31
N THR A 43 17.73 -2.79 9.83
CA THR A 43 18.48 -1.82 10.68
C THR A 43 17.53 -1.11 11.63
N ARG A 44 16.37 -0.71 11.15
CA ARG A 44 15.35 -0.04 11.94
C ARG A 44 14.71 -0.96 12.98
N GLN A 45 14.50 -2.24 12.62
CA GLN A 45 14.00 -3.24 13.55
C GLN A 45 15.00 -3.52 14.68
N VAL A 46 16.28 -3.69 14.33
CA VAL A 46 17.35 -3.87 15.32
C VAL A 46 17.48 -2.64 16.23
N ALA A 47 17.45 -1.42 15.66
CA ALA A 47 17.48 -0.19 16.44
C ALA A 47 16.28 -0.07 17.40
N ASN A 48 15.09 -0.46 16.97
CA ASN A 48 13.90 -0.49 17.82
C ASN A 48 14.07 -1.53 18.96
N ILE A 49 14.59 -2.72 18.64
CA ILE A 49 14.87 -3.75 19.63
C ILE A 49 15.85 -3.26 20.70
N ILE A 50 16.95 -2.60 20.27
CA ILE A 50 17.96 -2.06 21.19
C ILE A 50 17.38 -0.92 22.04
N ARG A 51 16.57 -0.04 21.42
CA ARG A 51 15.98 1.12 22.12
C ARG A 51 14.90 0.71 23.12
N GLU A 52 14.12 -0.32 22.79
CA GLU A 52 13.03 -0.83 23.63
C GLU A 52 13.51 -1.86 24.68
N ASN A 53 14.79 -2.19 24.68
CA ASN A 53 15.41 -3.14 25.62
C ASN A 53 15.52 -2.60 27.05
N SER A 54 14.86 -1.52 27.39
CA SER A 54 14.54 -1.19 28.76
C SER A 54 13.36 -2.05 29.22
N GLU A 55 13.68 -3.19 29.72
CA GLU A 55 13.04 -4.08 30.69
C GLU A 55 11.57 -4.50 30.53
N ASN A 56 10.71 -3.92 29.70
CA ASN A 56 9.29 -4.26 29.90
C ASN A 56 8.41 -4.57 28.70
N LYS A 57 8.77 -4.38 27.46
CA LYS A 57 7.89 -4.78 26.33
C LYS A 57 8.61 -4.82 24.99
N LEU A 58 9.39 -5.83 24.76
CA LEU A 58 9.55 -6.30 23.39
C LEU A 58 8.27 -7.06 23.03
N PRO A 59 7.54 -6.67 22.00
CA PRO A 59 6.73 -7.64 21.31
C PRO A 59 7.73 -8.62 20.70
N SER A 60 7.97 -9.69 21.44
CA SER A 60 8.82 -10.79 21.05
C SER A 60 8.40 -11.29 19.67
N ALA A 61 9.34 -11.81 18.88
CA ALA A 61 9.02 -12.62 17.73
C ALA A 61 7.84 -13.58 18.06
N PRO A 62 6.90 -13.85 17.13
CA PRO A 62 7.01 -13.58 15.71
C PRO A 62 6.52 -12.16 15.29
N ARG A 63 7.11 -11.61 14.22
CA ARG A 63 6.70 -10.36 13.60
C ARG A 63 7.02 -10.35 12.11
N ILE A 64 6.31 -9.54 11.34
CA ILE A 64 6.58 -9.31 9.93
C ILE A 64 7.00 -7.85 9.75
N SER A 65 8.12 -7.61 9.09
CA SER A 65 8.57 -6.28 8.70
C SER A 65 8.46 -6.07 7.20
N VAL A 66 7.83 -4.97 6.80
CA VAL A 66 7.62 -4.61 5.39
C VAL A 66 8.39 -3.35 5.08
N TYR A 67 9.11 -3.33 3.97
CA TYR A 67 9.82 -2.14 3.50
C TYR A 67 9.98 -2.12 1.99
N ILE A 68 10.17 -0.92 1.45
CA ILE A 68 10.39 -0.70 0.01
C ILE A 68 11.87 -0.89 -0.28
N THR A 69 12.20 -1.75 -1.24
CA THR A 69 13.57 -2.02 -1.68
C THR A 69 13.94 -1.31 -2.98
N GLY A 70 12.95 -0.94 -3.78
CA GLY A 70 13.20 -0.25 -5.03
C GLY A 70 11.95 0.37 -5.63
N LEU A 71 12.18 1.41 -6.43
CA LEU A 71 11.17 2.05 -7.26
C LEU A 71 11.80 2.26 -8.64
N GLU A 72 11.32 1.53 -9.62
CA GLU A 72 11.86 1.52 -10.98
C GLU A 72 10.78 1.93 -11.98
N LEU A 73 11.18 2.60 -13.04
CA LEU A 73 10.29 2.88 -14.17
C LEU A 73 10.00 1.58 -14.92
N ASP A 74 8.72 1.24 -15.08
CA ASP A 74 8.29 0.09 -15.86
C ASP A 74 8.30 0.46 -17.36
N LYS A 75 9.41 0.18 -18.01
CA LYS A 75 9.61 0.51 -19.43
C LYS A 75 8.72 -0.31 -20.35
N ASP A 76 8.35 -1.52 -19.93
CA ASP A 76 7.54 -2.44 -20.77
C ASP A 76 6.08 -1.99 -20.84
N ARG A 77 5.61 -1.30 -19.82
CA ARG A 77 4.27 -0.69 -19.77
C ARG A 77 4.27 0.78 -20.17
N LEU A 78 5.44 1.37 -20.39
CA LEU A 78 5.55 2.74 -20.84
C LEU A 78 5.17 2.79 -22.32
N THR A 79 3.92 3.19 -22.60
CA THR A 79 3.48 3.52 -23.94
C THR A 79 4.03 4.89 -24.35
N ASP A 80 3.37 5.66 -25.16
CA ASP A 80 3.85 6.99 -25.54
C ASP A 80 3.67 8.00 -24.40
N ALA A 81 4.77 8.56 -23.89
CA ALA A 81 4.76 9.56 -22.81
C ALA A 81 4.06 10.89 -23.22
N THR A 82 3.91 11.13 -24.52
CA THR A 82 3.28 12.33 -25.06
C THR A 82 1.79 12.16 -25.32
N TYR A 83 1.27 10.93 -25.22
CA TYR A 83 -0.13 10.66 -25.46
C TYR A 83 -1.03 11.25 -24.38
N THR A 84 -1.98 12.06 -24.82
CA THR A 84 -3.03 12.61 -23.96
C THR A 84 -4.39 12.06 -24.36
N ARG A 85 -5.12 11.51 -23.41
CA ARG A 85 -6.49 11.10 -23.65
C ARG A 85 -7.41 12.30 -23.49
N LYS A 86 -8.08 12.68 -24.58
CA LYS A 86 -9.11 13.72 -24.57
C LYS A 86 -10.49 13.06 -24.49
N THR A 87 -11.24 13.41 -23.46
CA THR A 87 -12.61 12.94 -23.26
C THR A 87 -13.53 14.15 -23.25
N ASN A 88 -14.45 14.20 -24.22
CA ASN A 88 -15.49 15.23 -24.26
C ASN A 88 -16.66 14.77 -23.40
N ILE A 89 -16.98 15.55 -22.39
CA ILE A 89 -18.09 15.32 -21.47
C ILE A 89 -19.09 16.43 -21.70
N ARG A 90 -20.34 16.07 -21.92
CA ARG A 90 -21.46 17.02 -21.94
C ARG A 90 -22.32 16.77 -20.72
N GLU A 91 -22.60 17.84 -20.00
CA GLU A 91 -23.55 17.81 -18.90
C GLU A 91 -24.97 17.87 -19.45
N ARG A 92 -25.90 17.34 -18.72
CA ARG A 92 -27.32 17.62 -18.89
C ARG A 92 -27.61 18.97 -18.29
N ALA A 93 -28.40 19.81 -18.97
CA ALA A 93 -28.83 21.05 -18.39
C ALA A 93 -29.69 20.79 -17.16
N TYR A 94 -29.43 21.56 -16.09
CA TYR A 94 -30.18 21.46 -14.85
C TYR A 94 -31.06 22.70 -14.69
N ASP A 95 -32.34 22.47 -14.49
CA ASP A 95 -33.29 23.53 -14.17
C ASP A 95 -33.31 23.79 -12.66
N GLU A 96 -32.79 24.96 -12.26
CA GLU A 96 -32.72 25.35 -10.84
C GLU A 96 -34.09 25.61 -10.24
N VAL A 97 -35.09 25.99 -11.07
CA VAL A 97 -36.44 26.33 -10.60
C VAL A 97 -37.20 25.04 -10.25
N ASN A 98 -37.20 24.09 -11.14
CA ASN A 98 -37.89 22.80 -10.97
C ASN A 98 -37.03 21.74 -10.28
N LYS A 99 -35.75 22.00 -10.05
CA LYS A 99 -34.76 21.06 -9.48
C LYS A 99 -34.66 19.72 -10.22
N GLU A 100 -34.79 19.76 -11.54
CA GLU A 100 -34.76 18.60 -12.41
C GLU A 100 -33.76 18.75 -13.55
N TYR A 101 -33.22 17.63 -14.01
CA TYR A 101 -32.40 17.60 -15.22
C TYR A 101 -33.31 17.58 -16.44
N ILE A 102 -33.21 18.63 -17.25
CA ILE A 102 -33.97 18.76 -18.50
C ILE A 102 -33.24 18.05 -19.65
N ASN A 103 -34.01 17.65 -20.68
CA ASN A 103 -33.45 16.92 -21.81
C ASN A 103 -32.77 17.85 -22.84
N GLN A 104 -32.10 18.89 -22.37
CA GLN A 104 -31.29 19.82 -23.15
C GLN A 104 -29.83 19.61 -22.85
N GLU A 105 -29.00 19.96 -23.85
CA GLU A 105 -27.55 19.91 -23.68
C GLU A 105 -27.09 21.04 -22.78
N GLY A 106 -26.35 20.68 -21.72
CA GLY A 106 -25.72 21.63 -20.81
C GLY A 106 -24.31 22.03 -21.29
N LYS A 107 -23.47 22.38 -20.33
CA LYS A 107 -22.08 22.78 -20.63
C LYS A 107 -21.26 21.61 -21.16
N ALA A 108 -20.42 21.88 -22.15
CA ALA A 108 -19.47 20.93 -22.69
C ALA A 108 -18.08 21.18 -22.08
N TYR A 109 -17.42 20.11 -21.64
CA TYR A 109 -16.06 20.14 -21.09
C TYR A 109 -15.19 19.16 -21.86
N THR A 110 -13.96 19.55 -22.10
CA THR A 110 -12.92 18.64 -22.58
C THR A 110 -11.97 18.36 -21.45
N VAL A 111 -11.94 17.10 -20.99
CA VAL A 111 -10.98 16.66 -19.99
C VAL A 111 -9.78 16.04 -20.70
N GLU A 112 -8.62 16.66 -20.54
CA GLU A 112 -7.35 16.12 -21.01
C GLU A 112 -6.69 15.37 -19.86
N ARG A 113 -6.46 14.08 -20.06
CA ARG A 113 -5.78 13.23 -19.09
C ARG A 113 -4.45 12.78 -19.64
N LEU A 114 -3.38 13.14 -18.94
CA LEU A 114 -2.06 12.60 -19.21
C LEU A 114 -2.03 11.12 -18.85
N ILE A 115 -1.32 10.31 -19.64
CA ILE A 115 -1.10 8.91 -19.28
C ILE A 115 -0.22 8.86 -18.02
N PRO A 116 -0.64 8.13 -16.99
CA PRO A 116 0.18 7.95 -15.81
C PRO A 116 1.44 7.17 -16.17
N THR A 117 2.58 7.65 -15.69
CA THR A 117 3.86 6.95 -15.84
C THR A 117 3.84 5.69 -14.96
N PRO A 118 4.05 4.49 -15.53
CA PRO A 118 4.05 3.26 -14.76
C PRO A 118 5.35 3.08 -13.99
N TYR A 119 5.24 2.72 -12.71
CA TYR A 119 6.37 2.39 -11.85
C TYR A 119 6.18 1.00 -11.24
N LEU A 120 7.28 0.28 -11.13
CA LEU A 120 7.36 -0.98 -10.41
C LEU A 120 7.92 -0.68 -9.01
N MET A 121 7.09 -0.90 -8.00
CA MET A 121 7.50 -0.77 -6.60
C MET A 121 7.82 -2.15 -6.04
N ARG A 122 9.09 -2.38 -5.70
CA ARG A 122 9.54 -3.62 -5.07
C ARG A 122 9.46 -3.47 -3.56
N CYS A 123 8.79 -4.40 -2.92
CA CYS A 123 8.67 -4.47 -1.47
C CYS A 123 9.17 -5.81 -0.98
N ASN A 124 9.86 -5.80 0.14
CA ASN A 124 10.21 -7.02 0.87
C ASN A 124 9.35 -7.14 2.12
N ALA A 125 9.06 -8.37 2.48
CA ALA A 125 8.42 -8.73 3.74
C ALA A 125 9.31 -9.75 4.45
N ASP A 126 9.95 -9.34 5.55
CA ASP A 126 10.83 -10.19 6.33
C ASP A 126 10.07 -10.78 7.51
N ILE A 127 10.12 -12.09 7.65
CA ILE A 127 9.51 -12.83 8.75
C ILE A 127 10.54 -13.05 9.86
N TRP A 128 10.27 -12.50 11.02
CA TRP A 128 11.08 -12.64 12.23
C TRP A 128 10.37 -13.59 13.17
N ALA A 129 10.96 -14.73 13.43
CA ALA A 129 10.44 -15.72 14.36
C ALA A 129 11.56 -16.25 15.25
N SER A 130 11.23 -16.57 16.49
CA SER A 130 12.15 -17.20 17.44
C SER A 130 12.33 -18.70 17.17
N ASN A 131 11.33 -19.31 16.53
CA ASN A 131 11.29 -20.74 16.23
C ASN A 131 11.09 -20.96 14.72
N THR A 132 11.76 -21.99 14.18
CA THR A 132 11.64 -22.37 12.76
C THR A 132 10.21 -22.79 12.42
N ASP A 133 9.51 -23.43 13.34
CA ASP A 133 8.13 -23.88 13.16
C ASP A 133 7.16 -22.71 12.92
N GLN A 134 7.26 -21.66 13.74
CA GLN A 134 6.49 -20.43 13.54
C GLN A 134 6.79 -19.75 12.21
N LYS A 135 8.06 -19.78 11.79
CA LYS A 135 8.46 -19.24 10.49
C LYS A 135 7.81 -19.99 9.33
N LEU A 136 7.79 -21.33 9.42
CA LEU A 136 7.17 -22.18 8.39
C LEU A 136 5.66 -21.99 8.36
N GLN A 137 5.01 -21.93 9.52
CA GLN A 137 3.57 -21.62 9.61
C GLN A 137 3.19 -20.32 8.91
N LEU A 138 3.98 -19.25 9.11
CA LEU A 138 3.75 -17.97 8.44
C LEU A 138 4.02 -18.05 6.95
N LEU A 139 5.08 -18.73 6.56
CA LEU A 139 5.45 -18.86 5.16
C LEU A 139 4.37 -19.58 4.35
N GLU A 140 3.83 -20.68 4.88
CA GLU A 140 2.76 -21.45 4.26
C GLU A 140 1.43 -20.70 4.16
N GLN A 141 1.16 -19.80 5.11
CA GLN A 141 -0.05 -18.97 5.08
C GLN A 141 0.06 -17.81 4.10
N ILE A 142 1.28 -17.33 3.82
CA ILE A 142 1.52 -16.17 2.94
C ILE A 142 1.67 -16.60 1.47
N LEU A 143 2.16 -17.79 1.19
CA LEU A 143 2.34 -18.35 -0.16
C LEU A 143 1.05 -18.95 -0.71
#